data_ea51979ea87c26094c6f4f16d2f26e46
#
_entry.id   ea51979ea87c26094c6f4f16d2f26e46
#
_cell.length_a   1.000
_cell.length_b   1.000
_cell.length_c   1.000
_cell.angle_alpha   90.00
_cell.angle_beta   90.00
_cell.angle_gamma   90.00
#
_symmetry.space_group_name_H-M   'P 1'
#
loop_
_entity.id
_entity.type
_entity.pdbx_description
1 polymer ?
#
loop_
_entity_poly.entity_id
_entity_poly.type
_entity_poly.pdbx_seq_one_letter_code
_entity_poly.pdbx_strand_id
1 'polypeptide(L)'
;MNHASVLLLSFLALPLTAGSVDPLDALRVNFGSSSIETDPVKGQTALEAQVLTALYEGLVVYDPLSLRPLPGAAQAWSFSDDGLTLTFTLRPKLAYEDGTPLTSQDFRDSWIRLLTPATGAPFASLLDPIQGAQAWREGRLHDPSKLGIQAPTDDTLVLHLAERAPHLVAVLCHYAFVPVQAAWRASPKPTPPPANGPYRVKDLQEGHWILERNPRYWDAVHVAFPTLDFRFNDDAPSVTKAFKDGSFDWVADGIDGSATLGNRYFSANAVFGTSFFYFKTDRAPWTDARVRQALILLLPLEDIRKPYLQPTSVLIPQFQGYPKVEGITAADHDKALALLAEAGFPGGKGLPALTLALPDDPSNNTFVETFRQAWKEIGLEVKHLVVQGNYYDKLATLDHTMGYFSWIGDFLDPVTFLVLWKGGSSLNSFSFNDPAYDAFLTQAAGQKPEERLKTLAQAETYLLQNGLLIPLSHTPSFNLIDRDEIGGWYANALDIHPFKNLYRKAPRPMKNLARFDLN
;
A
#
# COMPACT_ATOMS: atom_id res chain seq x y z
N MET A 1 43.30 21.34 71.88
CA MET A 1 41.98 21.90 71.49
C MET A 1 42.08 22.31 70.03
N ASN A 2 41.77 21.42 69.15
CA ASN A 2 41.79 21.70 67.70
C ASN A 2 40.44 21.33 67.11
N HIS A 3 39.71 22.33 66.64
CA HIS A 3 38.47 22.15 65.88
C HIS A 3 38.80 21.87 64.41
N ALA A 4 38.47 20.69 63.95
CA ALA A 4 38.52 20.35 62.51
C ALA A 4 37.12 20.63 61.90
N SER A 5 37.04 21.62 61.03
CA SER A 5 35.85 21.92 60.23
C SER A 5 35.78 20.98 59.03
N VAL A 6 34.74 20.16 58.96
CA VAL A 6 34.45 19.32 57.82
C VAL A 6 33.63 20.14 56.83
N LEU A 7 34.19 20.43 55.64
CA LEU A 7 33.47 21.01 54.52
C LEU A 7 32.67 19.89 53.81
N LEU A 8 31.33 19.94 53.91
CA LEU A 8 30.42 19.14 53.06
C LEU A 8 30.32 19.81 51.68
N LEU A 9 30.92 19.21 50.68
CA LEU A 9 30.62 19.55 49.27
C LEU A 9 29.28 18.87 48.86
N SER A 10 28.23 19.64 48.74
CA SER A 10 26.98 19.23 48.15
C SER A 10 27.11 19.27 46.60
N PHE A 11 27.16 18.11 45.99
CA PHE A 11 27.00 17.99 44.54
C PHE A 11 25.53 18.28 44.17
N LEU A 12 25.28 19.46 43.60
CA LEU A 12 24.04 19.72 42.88
C LEU A 12 24.05 18.87 41.59
N ALA A 13 23.28 17.81 41.57
CA ALA A 13 22.94 17.12 40.32
C ALA A 13 22.01 18.06 39.51
N LEU A 14 22.53 18.68 38.48
CA LEU A 14 21.70 19.33 37.45
C LEU A 14 20.89 18.26 36.75
N PRO A 15 19.56 18.41 36.60
CA PRO A 15 18.79 17.51 35.78
C PRO A 15 19.29 17.67 34.32
N LEU A 16 19.69 16.57 33.68
CA LEU A 16 19.83 16.52 32.24
C LEU A 16 18.42 16.79 31.66
N THR A 17 18.19 18.02 31.25
CA THR A 17 17.03 18.33 30.40
C THR A 17 17.27 17.60 29.07
N ALA A 18 16.42 16.64 28.76
CA ALA A 18 16.31 16.13 27.40
C ALA A 18 16.17 17.36 26.50
N GLY A 19 17.18 17.58 25.65
CA GLY A 19 17.20 18.72 24.76
C GLY A 19 15.93 18.70 23.92
N SER A 20 15.07 19.70 24.07
CA SER A 20 13.95 19.92 23.17
C SER A 20 14.53 20.10 21.78
N VAL A 21 14.18 19.20 20.86
CA VAL A 21 14.47 19.37 19.43
C VAL A 21 13.87 20.71 19.02
N ASP A 22 14.65 21.58 18.37
CA ASP A 22 14.12 22.82 17.83
C ASP A 22 12.96 22.47 16.91
N PRO A 23 11.74 22.99 17.11
CA PRO A 23 10.57 22.70 16.27
C PRO A 23 10.82 22.95 14.77
N LEU A 24 11.77 23.81 14.43
CA LEU A 24 12.17 24.08 13.04
C LEU A 24 13.06 22.98 12.43
N ASP A 25 13.69 22.13 13.25
CA ASP A 25 14.58 21.07 12.77
C ASP A 25 13.87 19.73 12.57
N ALA A 26 12.62 19.58 13.02
CA ALA A 26 11.83 18.38 12.83
C ALA A 26 10.77 18.56 11.75
N LEU A 27 10.48 17.49 11.00
CA LEU A 27 9.27 17.36 10.21
C LEU A 27 8.23 16.61 11.05
N ARG A 28 7.12 17.28 11.38
CA ARG A 28 6.04 16.76 12.23
C ARG A 28 4.91 16.26 11.36
N VAL A 29 4.66 14.95 11.41
CA VAL A 29 3.68 14.29 10.55
C VAL A 29 2.67 13.53 11.38
N ASN A 30 1.37 13.69 11.07
CA ASN A 30 0.32 12.83 11.61
C ASN A 30 -0.10 11.78 10.60
N PHE A 31 -0.28 10.57 11.09
CA PHE A 31 -0.87 9.44 10.39
C PHE A 31 -2.16 9.00 11.08
N GLY A 32 -3.16 8.60 10.29
CA GLY A 32 -4.52 8.29 10.78
C GLY A 32 -4.69 6.92 11.42
N SER A 33 -3.61 6.15 11.66
CA SER A 33 -3.70 4.83 12.32
C SER A 33 -2.92 4.81 13.61
N SER A 34 -3.42 4.05 14.59
CA SER A 34 -2.78 3.87 15.90
C SER A 34 -1.78 2.73 15.95
N SER A 35 -1.73 1.85 14.96
CA SER A 35 -0.80 0.72 14.92
C SER A 35 -0.10 0.60 13.57
N ILE A 36 1.22 0.35 13.62
CA ILE A 36 2.09 0.16 12.45
C ILE A 36 2.78 -1.18 12.58
N GLU A 37 2.67 -2.03 11.55
CA GLU A 37 3.51 -3.22 11.45
C GLU A 37 4.95 -2.78 11.17
N THR A 38 5.88 -3.27 11.99
CA THR A 38 7.28 -2.86 11.92
C THR A 38 8.15 -3.84 11.13
N ASP A 39 7.68 -5.06 10.92
CA ASP A 39 8.32 -6.03 10.05
C ASP A 39 7.95 -5.74 8.59
N PRO A 40 8.86 -5.25 7.74
CA PRO A 40 8.52 -4.79 6.40
C PRO A 40 7.89 -5.86 5.51
N VAL A 41 8.13 -7.15 5.78
CA VAL A 41 7.51 -8.23 4.99
C VAL A 41 6.06 -8.53 5.37
N LYS A 42 5.54 -7.93 6.45
CA LYS A 42 4.18 -8.15 6.96
C LYS A 42 3.25 -6.95 6.78
N GLY A 43 3.78 -5.76 6.55
CA GLY A 43 2.96 -4.56 6.30
C GLY A 43 2.02 -4.75 5.10
N GLN A 44 0.85 -4.10 5.13
CA GLN A 44 -0.20 -4.27 4.12
C GLN A 44 -0.84 -2.95 3.67
N THR A 45 -0.58 -1.85 4.37
CA THR A 45 -1.27 -0.59 4.15
C THR A 45 -0.36 0.47 3.51
N ALA A 46 -0.96 1.42 2.78
CA ALA A 46 -0.24 2.56 2.23
C ALA A 46 0.41 3.42 3.33
N LEU A 47 -0.20 3.46 4.52
CA LEU A 47 0.35 4.13 5.68
C LEU A 47 1.66 3.48 6.16
N GLU A 48 1.67 2.15 6.28
CA GLU A 48 2.89 1.40 6.62
C GLU A 48 3.97 1.59 5.56
N ALA A 49 3.59 1.58 4.27
CA ALA A 49 4.51 1.89 3.18
C ALA A 49 5.22 3.23 3.39
N GLN A 50 4.45 4.26 3.78
CA GLN A 50 4.99 5.60 4.02
C GLN A 50 5.99 5.61 5.19
N VAL A 51 5.65 4.97 6.33
CA VAL A 51 6.51 4.91 7.52
C VAL A 51 7.74 4.02 7.28
N LEU A 52 7.55 2.84 6.69
CA LEU A 52 8.65 1.88 6.47
C LEU A 52 9.68 2.39 5.47
N THR A 53 9.28 3.20 4.47
CA THR A 53 10.23 3.84 3.55
C THR A 53 11.10 4.93 4.19
N ALA A 54 10.76 5.41 5.39
CA ALA A 54 11.68 6.24 6.19
C ALA A 54 12.83 5.41 6.78
N LEU A 55 12.54 4.17 7.19
CA LEU A 55 13.50 3.30 7.89
C LEU A 55 14.31 2.42 6.93
N TYR A 56 13.72 2.00 5.82
CA TYR A 56 14.31 1.00 4.94
C TYR A 56 14.41 1.47 3.50
N GLU A 57 15.48 1.04 2.83
CA GLU A 57 15.68 1.26 1.40
C GLU A 57 15.90 -0.06 0.67
N GLY A 58 15.15 -0.27 -0.42
CA GLY A 58 15.29 -1.42 -1.30
C GLY A 58 16.44 -1.28 -2.32
N LEU A 59 16.54 -2.24 -3.23
CA LEU A 59 17.46 -2.17 -4.38
C LEU A 59 17.20 -0.92 -5.21
N VAL A 60 15.93 -0.63 -5.43
CA VAL A 60 15.42 0.52 -6.18
C VAL A 60 14.38 1.25 -5.33
N VAL A 61 14.17 2.51 -5.62
CA VAL A 61 13.21 3.38 -4.93
C VAL A 61 12.34 4.12 -5.94
N TYR A 62 11.21 4.66 -5.52
CA TYR A 62 10.36 5.48 -6.39
C TYR A 62 10.95 6.88 -6.60
N ASP A 63 10.95 7.34 -7.84
CA ASP A 63 10.98 8.78 -8.11
C ASP A 63 9.72 9.44 -7.52
N PRO A 64 9.84 10.48 -6.68
CA PRO A 64 8.70 11.02 -5.93
C PRO A 64 7.62 11.66 -6.82
N LEU A 65 7.93 11.99 -8.07
CA LEU A 65 6.99 12.62 -9.00
C LEU A 65 6.46 11.63 -10.03
N SER A 66 7.34 10.89 -10.69
CA SER A 66 6.98 10.01 -11.81
C SER A 66 6.74 8.56 -11.40
N LEU A 67 7.10 8.18 -10.16
CA LEU A 67 7.06 6.81 -9.61
C LEU A 67 7.88 5.79 -10.40
N ARG A 68 8.76 6.25 -11.29
CA ARG A 68 9.70 5.38 -12.00
C ARG A 68 10.77 4.87 -11.03
N PRO A 69 11.24 3.63 -11.21
CA PRO A 69 12.35 3.11 -10.42
C PRO A 69 13.62 3.97 -10.57
N LEU A 70 14.19 4.37 -9.45
CA LEU A 70 15.50 5.02 -9.34
C LEU A 70 16.47 4.12 -8.57
N PRO A 71 17.80 4.27 -8.76
CA PRO A 71 18.80 3.58 -7.96
C PRO A 71 18.64 3.88 -6.46
N GLY A 72 18.44 2.83 -5.66
CA GLY A 72 18.49 2.83 -4.21
C GLY A 72 19.80 2.23 -3.70
N ALA A 73 19.73 1.12 -2.95
CA ALA A 73 20.90 0.34 -2.55
C ALA A 73 21.66 -0.24 -3.75
N ALA A 74 20.97 -0.58 -4.86
CA ALA A 74 21.63 -0.87 -6.12
C ALA A 74 21.97 0.43 -6.86
N GLN A 75 23.18 0.54 -7.38
CA GLN A 75 23.60 1.65 -8.23
C GLN A 75 23.21 1.45 -9.71
N ALA A 76 22.97 0.20 -10.12
CA ALA A 76 22.60 -0.15 -11.48
C ALA A 76 21.90 -1.52 -11.54
N TRP A 77 21.14 -1.74 -12.61
CA TRP A 77 20.58 -3.04 -12.97
C TRP A 77 20.48 -3.20 -14.47
N SER A 78 20.43 -4.47 -14.94
CA SER A 78 20.24 -4.78 -16.34
C SER A 78 19.51 -6.12 -16.53
N PHE A 79 18.71 -6.21 -17.58
CA PHE A 79 18.18 -7.46 -18.07
C PHE A 79 19.11 -8.06 -19.12
N SER A 80 19.18 -9.40 -19.18
CA SER A 80 19.72 -10.12 -20.32
C SER A 80 18.90 -9.89 -21.60
N ASP A 81 19.45 -10.18 -22.77
CA ASP A 81 18.78 -9.97 -24.08
C ASP A 81 17.46 -10.76 -24.20
N ASP A 82 17.38 -11.95 -23.60
CA ASP A 82 16.16 -12.76 -23.54
C ASP A 82 15.15 -12.27 -22.49
N GLY A 83 15.56 -11.35 -21.59
CA GLY A 83 14.74 -10.80 -20.51
C GLY A 83 14.48 -11.77 -19.36
N LEU A 84 15.24 -12.88 -19.27
CA LEU A 84 15.05 -13.92 -18.25
C LEU A 84 16.08 -13.87 -17.12
N THR A 85 17.06 -12.96 -17.19
CA THR A 85 17.99 -12.70 -16.09
C THR A 85 18.01 -11.20 -15.78
N LEU A 86 17.80 -10.85 -14.51
CA LEU A 86 17.90 -9.49 -14.01
C LEU A 86 19.03 -9.41 -13.00
N THR A 87 20.03 -8.60 -13.29
CA THR A 87 21.22 -8.43 -12.44
C THR A 87 21.24 -7.05 -11.83
N PHE A 88 21.46 -6.98 -10.51
CA PHE A 88 21.67 -5.75 -9.75
C PHE A 88 23.11 -5.67 -9.27
N THR A 89 23.69 -4.46 -9.36
CA THR A 89 24.99 -4.14 -8.75
C THR A 89 24.77 -3.19 -7.57
N LEU A 90 25.13 -3.61 -6.37
CA LEU A 90 24.97 -2.81 -5.16
C LEU A 90 26.02 -1.69 -5.10
N ARG A 91 25.70 -0.65 -4.35
CA ARG A 91 26.66 0.40 -3.98
C ARG A 91 27.73 -0.16 -3.05
N PRO A 92 28.97 0.37 -3.09
CA PRO A 92 29.99 -0.02 -2.13
C PRO A 92 29.67 0.50 -0.72
N LYS A 93 30.11 -0.24 0.30
CA LYS A 93 30.08 0.16 1.72
C LYS A 93 28.66 0.42 2.28
N LEU A 94 27.66 -0.28 1.78
CA LEU A 94 26.34 -0.25 2.40
C LEU A 94 26.41 -0.84 3.81
N ALA A 95 25.63 -0.27 4.73
CA ALA A 95 25.56 -0.73 6.11
C ALA A 95 24.20 -0.47 6.73
N TYR A 96 23.85 -1.27 7.71
CA TYR A 96 22.77 -0.98 8.65
C TYR A 96 23.16 0.10 9.66
N GLU A 97 22.19 0.65 10.38
CA GLU A 97 22.39 1.72 11.37
C GLU A 97 23.38 1.38 12.48
N ASP A 98 23.53 0.11 12.83
CA ASP A 98 24.49 -0.39 13.82
C ASP A 98 25.91 -0.59 13.27
N GLY A 99 26.09 -0.40 11.96
CA GLY A 99 27.35 -0.55 11.24
C GLY A 99 27.62 -1.95 10.70
N THR A 100 26.71 -2.90 10.87
CA THR A 100 26.78 -4.20 10.20
C THR A 100 26.77 -4.00 8.69
N PRO A 101 27.70 -4.59 7.92
CA PRO A 101 27.67 -4.50 6.46
C PRO A 101 26.37 -5.06 5.88
N LEU A 102 25.86 -4.38 4.85
CA LEU A 102 24.72 -4.84 4.07
C LEU A 102 25.22 -5.34 2.70
N THR A 103 24.86 -6.55 2.35
CA THR A 103 25.30 -7.24 1.13
C THR A 103 24.13 -7.78 0.31
N SER A 104 24.41 -8.26 -0.89
CA SER A 104 23.45 -8.95 -1.74
C SER A 104 22.82 -10.17 -1.07
N GLN A 105 23.56 -10.82 -0.17
CA GLN A 105 23.10 -11.96 0.62
C GLN A 105 21.93 -11.57 1.55
N ASP A 106 21.92 -10.34 2.09
CA ASP A 106 20.81 -9.86 2.92
C ASP A 106 19.51 -9.74 2.13
N PHE A 107 19.57 -9.25 0.90
CA PHE A 107 18.42 -9.22 0.00
C PHE A 107 17.92 -10.63 -0.31
N ARG A 108 18.82 -11.53 -0.74
CA ARG A 108 18.48 -12.91 -1.04
C ARG A 108 17.77 -13.58 0.14
N ASP A 109 18.33 -13.52 1.31
CA ASP A 109 17.80 -14.21 2.49
C ASP A 109 16.53 -13.56 3.02
N SER A 110 16.37 -12.25 2.89
CA SER A 110 15.12 -11.55 3.21
C SER A 110 13.99 -11.99 2.29
N TRP A 111 14.25 -12.17 1.00
CA TRP A 111 13.26 -12.63 0.04
C TRP A 111 12.94 -14.12 0.18
N ILE A 112 13.92 -14.96 0.57
CA ILE A 112 13.65 -16.34 0.95
C ILE A 112 12.70 -16.39 2.16
N ARG A 113 12.94 -15.56 3.19
CA ARG A 113 12.04 -15.40 4.34
C ARG A 113 10.66 -14.95 3.90
N LEU A 114 10.56 -13.91 3.07
CA LEU A 114 9.30 -13.39 2.53
C LEU A 114 8.51 -14.49 1.78
N LEU A 115 9.19 -15.31 0.96
CA LEU A 115 8.58 -16.41 0.22
C LEU A 115 8.23 -17.62 1.12
N THR A 116 8.79 -17.73 2.33
CA THR A 116 8.56 -18.88 3.21
C THR A 116 7.12 -18.86 3.74
N PRO A 117 6.31 -19.93 3.55
CA PRO A 117 4.89 -19.95 3.92
C PRO A 117 4.62 -19.56 5.37
N ALA A 118 5.47 -19.99 6.31
CA ALA A 118 5.34 -19.68 7.73
C ALA A 118 5.47 -18.18 8.06
N THR A 119 6.02 -17.38 7.16
CA THR A 119 6.13 -15.92 7.35
C THR A 119 4.76 -15.25 7.18
N GLY A 120 3.90 -15.78 6.32
CA GLY A 120 2.58 -15.21 6.02
C GLY A 120 2.67 -13.83 5.35
N ALA A 121 3.72 -13.61 4.53
CA ALA A 121 3.93 -12.34 3.85
C ALA A 121 2.87 -12.09 2.78
N PRO A 122 2.09 -10.98 2.84
CA PRO A 122 0.99 -10.73 1.90
C PRO A 122 1.48 -10.56 0.46
N PHE A 123 2.63 -9.93 0.26
CA PHE A 123 3.19 -9.61 -1.06
C PHE A 123 4.09 -10.69 -1.66
N ALA A 124 4.12 -11.90 -1.07
CA ALA A 124 5.01 -12.97 -1.52
C ALA A 124 4.81 -13.37 -2.99
N SER A 125 3.57 -13.39 -3.48
CA SER A 125 3.26 -13.76 -4.87
C SER A 125 3.73 -12.74 -5.91
N LEU A 126 4.11 -11.53 -5.53
CA LEU A 126 4.70 -10.55 -6.45
C LEU A 126 6.10 -10.96 -6.93
N LEU A 127 6.76 -11.91 -6.24
CA LEU A 127 8.02 -12.53 -6.69
C LEU A 127 7.82 -13.82 -7.49
N ASP A 128 6.59 -14.26 -7.77
CA ASP A 128 6.32 -15.47 -8.56
C ASP A 128 6.99 -15.52 -9.95
N PRO A 129 7.27 -14.38 -10.62
CA PRO A 129 8.07 -14.40 -11.84
C PRO A 129 9.49 -14.95 -11.67
N ILE A 130 10.04 -14.97 -10.45
CA ILE A 130 11.37 -15.55 -10.19
C ILE A 130 11.27 -17.07 -10.20
N GLN A 131 12.20 -17.72 -10.86
CA GLN A 131 12.26 -19.19 -10.98
C GLN A 131 12.20 -19.86 -9.59
N GLY A 132 11.24 -20.77 -9.43
CA GLY A 132 11.05 -21.53 -8.19
C GLY A 132 10.34 -20.77 -7.06
N ALA A 133 10.11 -19.46 -7.16
CA ALA A 133 9.50 -18.66 -6.09
C ALA A 133 8.07 -19.11 -5.75
N GLN A 134 7.22 -19.33 -6.74
CA GLN A 134 5.87 -19.83 -6.53
C GLN A 134 5.90 -21.23 -5.85
N ALA A 135 6.74 -22.13 -6.33
CA ALA A 135 6.85 -23.47 -5.75
C ALA A 135 7.36 -23.46 -4.29
N TRP A 136 8.26 -22.52 -3.97
CA TRP A 136 8.75 -22.31 -2.62
C TRP A 136 7.62 -21.80 -1.70
N ARG A 137 6.94 -20.78 -2.12
CA ARG A 137 5.85 -20.13 -1.36
C ARG A 137 4.65 -21.07 -1.13
N GLU A 138 4.43 -22.01 -2.03
CA GLU A 138 3.41 -23.07 -1.91
C GLU A 138 3.91 -24.31 -1.14
N GLY A 139 5.13 -24.31 -0.64
CA GLY A 139 5.73 -25.42 0.11
C GLY A 139 6.05 -26.66 -0.73
N ARG A 140 6.15 -26.51 -2.07
CA ARG A 140 6.52 -27.60 -3.01
C ARG A 140 8.02 -27.65 -3.29
N LEU A 141 8.75 -26.58 -3.02
CA LEU A 141 10.21 -26.47 -3.13
C LEU A 141 10.80 -26.15 -1.77
N HIS A 142 11.84 -26.90 -1.36
CA HIS A 142 12.50 -26.73 -0.05
C HIS A 142 14.01 -26.51 -0.17
N ASP A 143 14.58 -26.66 -1.35
CA ASP A 143 16.00 -26.44 -1.60
C ASP A 143 16.23 -25.00 -2.09
N PRO A 144 16.82 -24.10 -1.27
CA PRO A 144 17.03 -22.71 -1.65
C PRO A 144 17.99 -22.54 -2.83
N SER A 145 18.80 -23.56 -3.16
CA SER A 145 19.67 -23.52 -4.34
C SER A 145 18.91 -23.61 -5.66
N LYS A 146 17.65 -24.02 -5.62
CA LYS A 146 16.74 -24.08 -6.77
C LYS A 146 15.94 -22.80 -7.01
N LEU A 147 16.02 -21.85 -6.06
CA LEU A 147 15.45 -20.53 -6.25
C LEU A 147 16.32 -19.72 -7.19
N GLY A 148 15.69 -19.04 -8.12
CA GLY A 148 16.34 -18.11 -9.05
C GLY A 148 16.84 -16.82 -8.39
N ILE A 149 17.18 -16.83 -7.11
CA ILE A 149 17.71 -15.67 -6.36
C ILE A 149 19.14 -16.03 -5.94
N GLN A 150 20.12 -15.39 -6.55
CA GLN A 150 21.53 -15.69 -6.31
C GLN A 150 22.30 -14.44 -5.87
N ALA A 151 23.20 -14.61 -4.94
CA ALA A 151 24.12 -13.59 -4.45
C ALA A 151 25.57 -14.10 -4.66
N PRO A 152 26.11 -14.03 -5.90
CA PRO A 152 27.42 -14.60 -6.22
C PRO A 152 28.58 -13.85 -5.58
N THR A 153 28.39 -12.56 -5.31
CA THR A 153 29.36 -11.70 -4.59
C THR A 153 28.59 -10.80 -3.63
N ASP A 154 29.27 -10.14 -2.70
CA ASP A 154 28.66 -9.23 -1.71
C ASP A 154 27.91 -8.05 -2.36
N ASP A 155 28.27 -7.68 -3.59
CA ASP A 155 27.72 -6.54 -4.31
C ASP A 155 26.86 -6.90 -5.52
N THR A 156 26.65 -8.19 -5.80
CA THR A 156 25.92 -8.63 -7.00
C THR A 156 24.77 -9.54 -6.61
N LEU A 157 23.54 -9.14 -6.99
CA LEU A 157 22.34 -9.95 -6.89
C LEU A 157 21.83 -10.30 -8.27
N VAL A 158 21.58 -11.59 -8.53
CA VAL A 158 21.11 -12.10 -9.82
C VAL A 158 19.78 -12.80 -9.62
N LEU A 159 18.78 -12.41 -10.43
CA LEU A 159 17.47 -13.05 -10.47
C LEU A 159 17.30 -13.79 -11.79
N HIS A 160 17.07 -15.09 -11.72
CA HIS A 160 16.65 -15.89 -12.86
C HIS A 160 15.12 -15.97 -12.87
N LEU A 161 14.51 -15.58 -13.97
CA LEU A 161 13.05 -15.50 -14.11
C LEU A 161 12.51 -16.73 -14.82
N ALA A 162 11.35 -17.20 -14.39
CA ALA A 162 10.59 -18.26 -15.07
C ALA A 162 9.91 -17.74 -16.36
N GLU A 163 9.61 -16.44 -16.38
CA GLU A 163 8.98 -15.75 -17.49
C GLU A 163 9.45 -14.29 -17.51
N ARG A 164 9.30 -13.61 -18.64
CA ARG A 164 9.62 -12.18 -18.74
C ARG A 164 8.71 -11.37 -17.80
N ALA A 165 9.29 -10.51 -16.99
CA ALA A 165 8.58 -9.65 -16.05
C ALA A 165 9.16 -8.22 -16.07
N PRO A 166 8.91 -7.43 -17.12
CA PRO A 166 9.49 -6.09 -17.25
C PRO A 166 9.06 -5.13 -16.13
N HIS A 167 7.92 -5.40 -15.50
CA HIS A 167 7.39 -4.65 -14.35
C HIS A 167 8.10 -4.98 -13.03
N LEU A 168 8.89 -6.07 -12.95
CA LEU A 168 9.49 -6.54 -11.69
C LEU A 168 10.36 -5.47 -11.01
N VAL A 169 11.08 -4.65 -11.77
CA VAL A 169 11.88 -3.56 -11.19
C VAL A 169 10.99 -2.53 -10.47
N ALA A 170 9.81 -2.22 -11.00
CA ALA A 170 8.84 -1.34 -10.33
C ALA A 170 8.26 -2.01 -9.07
N VAL A 171 7.96 -3.31 -9.12
CA VAL A 171 7.56 -4.11 -7.96
C VAL A 171 8.60 -4.00 -6.84
N LEU A 172 9.89 -4.11 -7.17
CA LEU A 172 10.99 -4.07 -6.21
C LEU A 172 11.24 -2.69 -5.55
N CYS A 173 10.52 -1.65 -5.96
CA CYS A 173 10.45 -0.39 -5.19
C CYS A 173 9.62 -0.50 -3.92
N HIS A 174 8.77 -1.53 -3.81
CA HIS A 174 7.88 -1.71 -2.68
C HIS A 174 8.65 -2.09 -1.40
N TYR A 175 8.22 -1.55 -0.27
CA TYR A 175 8.88 -1.71 1.04
C TYR A 175 9.00 -3.17 1.51
N ALA A 176 8.14 -4.07 1.05
CA ALA A 176 8.21 -5.48 1.42
C ALA A 176 9.49 -6.19 0.93
N PHE A 177 10.18 -5.61 -0.07
CA PHE A 177 11.38 -6.20 -0.68
C PHE A 177 12.69 -5.60 -0.20
N VAL A 178 12.65 -4.86 0.91
CA VAL A 178 13.86 -4.33 1.56
C VAL A 178 14.67 -5.44 2.24
N PRO A 179 15.99 -5.23 2.43
CA PRO A 179 16.81 -6.18 3.16
C PRO A 179 16.55 -6.05 4.66
N VAL A 180 16.48 -7.18 5.35
CA VAL A 180 16.36 -7.26 6.80
C VAL A 180 17.61 -7.93 7.36
N GLN A 181 18.22 -7.35 8.39
CA GLN A 181 19.48 -7.82 8.98
C GLN A 181 19.39 -9.28 9.43
N ALA A 182 20.45 -10.07 9.18
CA ALA A 182 20.50 -11.51 9.46
C ALA A 182 20.23 -11.85 10.93
N ALA A 183 20.80 -11.09 11.87
CA ALA A 183 20.60 -11.31 13.30
C ALA A 183 19.14 -11.11 13.73
N TRP A 184 18.45 -10.13 13.14
CA TRP A 184 17.04 -9.90 13.41
C TRP A 184 16.17 -10.99 12.75
N ARG A 185 16.47 -11.40 11.51
CA ARG A 185 15.75 -12.50 10.84
C ARG A 185 15.82 -13.82 11.65
N ALA A 186 16.98 -14.08 12.27
CA ALA A 186 17.18 -15.29 13.09
C ALA A 186 16.36 -15.29 14.39
N SER A 187 16.05 -14.09 14.93
CA SER A 187 15.29 -13.94 16.18
C SER A 187 14.47 -12.64 16.11
N PRO A 188 13.34 -12.63 15.38
CA PRO A 188 12.49 -11.45 15.25
C PRO A 188 12.03 -10.92 16.60
N LYS A 189 12.01 -9.59 16.73
CA LYS A 189 11.60 -8.88 17.95
C LYS A 189 10.38 -8.02 17.67
N PRO A 190 9.62 -7.60 18.71
CA PRO A 190 8.52 -6.65 18.55
C PRO A 190 8.94 -5.24 18.12
N THR A 191 10.26 -4.98 18.06
CA THR A 191 10.81 -3.70 17.62
C THR A 191 11.20 -3.77 16.15
N PRO A 192 11.21 -2.64 15.43
CA PRO A 192 11.68 -2.59 14.05
C PRO A 192 13.05 -3.25 13.87
N PRO A 193 13.29 -3.93 12.73
CA PRO A 193 14.64 -4.36 12.33
C PRO A 193 15.60 -3.17 12.27
N PRO A 194 16.94 -3.37 12.46
CA PRO A 194 17.92 -2.32 12.23
C PRO A 194 17.77 -1.69 10.85
N ALA A 195 17.69 -0.35 10.80
CA ALA A 195 17.43 0.40 9.60
C ALA A 195 18.63 0.42 8.64
N ASN A 196 18.37 0.36 7.34
CA ASN A 196 19.35 0.60 6.28
C ASN A 196 19.00 1.84 5.44
N GLY A 197 17.89 2.51 5.73
CA GLY A 197 17.37 3.68 5.03
C GLY A 197 17.80 5.02 5.63
N PRO A 198 17.15 6.11 5.21
CA PRO A 198 17.55 7.48 5.53
C PRO A 198 17.40 7.85 7.01
N TYR A 199 16.52 7.16 7.75
CA TYR A 199 16.26 7.40 9.16
C TYR A 199 16.39 6.11 9.97
N ARG A 200 16.55 6.27 11.29
CA ARG A 200 16.52 5.21 12.28
C ARG A 200 15.65 5.62 13.47
N VAL A 201 15.18 4.64 14.22
CA VAL A 201 14.37 4.90 15.42
C VAL A 201 15.26 5.49 16.51
N LYS A 202 14.86 6.67 17.03
CA LYS A 202 15.45 7.28 18.23
C LYS A 202 14.61 7.00 19.47
N ASP A 203 13.28 7.12 19.36
CA ASP A 203 12.32 6.83 20.41
C ASP A 203 11.06 6.23 19.80
N LEU A 204 10.50 5.20 20.44
CA LEU A 204 9.33 4.47 19.98
C LEU A 204 8.36 4.30 21.14
N GLN A 205 7.30 5.07 21.13
CA GLN A 205 6.20 4.99 22.09
C GLN A 205 4.89 4.74 21.35
N GLU A 206 3.93 4.17 22.04
CA GLU A 206 2.59 4.01 21.47
C GLU A 206 2.03 5.36 21.00
N GLY A 207 1.60 5.44 19.77
CA GLY A 207 1.07 6.66 19.16
C GLY A 207 2.10 7.76 18.87
N HIS A 208 3.39 7.55 19.12
CA HIS A 208 4.41 8.56 18.90
C HIS A 208 5.80 7.97 18.62
N TRP A 209 6.36 8.24 17.45
CA TRP A 209 7.71 7.81 17.07
C TRP A 209 8.58 9.02 16.74
N ILE A 210 9.79 9.03 17.28
CA ILE A 210 10.85 9.97 16.89
C ILE A 210 11.89 9.20 16.10
N LEU A 211 12.09 9.62 14.85
CA LEU A 211 13.15 9.09 14.00
C LEU A 211 14.22 10.16 13.85
N GLU A 212 15.48 9.74 13.81
CA GLU A 212 16.60 10.63 13.54
C GLU A 212 17.32 10.20 12.25
N ARG A 213 17.97 11.15 11.57
CA ARG A 213 18.76 10.86 10.37
C ARG A 213 19.76 9.75 10.67
N ASN A 214 19.79 8.72 9.80
CA ASN A 214 20.76 7.63 9.90
C ASN A 214 22.12 8.08 9.33
N PRO A 215 23.15 8.28 10.16
CA PRO A 215 24.45 8.76 9.68
C PRO A 215 25.23 7.73 8.85
N ARG A 216 24.78 6.47 8.85
CA ARG A 216 25.36 5.36 8.06
C ARG A 216 24.65 5.12 6.75
N TYR A 217 23.55 5.80 6.51
CA TYR A 217 22.86 5.75 5.22
C TYR A 217 23.78 6.29 4.12
N TRP A 218 23.90 5.59 3.01
CA TRP A 218 24.85 5.94 1.95
C TRP A 218 24.66 7.36 1.39
N ASP A 219 23.43 7.88 1.44
CA ASP A 219 23.04 9.20 0.93
C ASP A 219 22.65 10.18 2.05
N ALA A 220 23.15 9.97 3.27
CA ALA A 220 22.80 10.75 4.46
C ALA A 220 22.99 12.26 4.29
N VAL A 221 23.95 12.67 3.45
CA VAL A 221 24.28 14.09 3.20
C VAL A 221 23.13 14.83 2.48
N HIS A 222 22.25 14.12 1.76
CA HIS A 222 21.13 14.70 1.06
C HIS A 222 19.80 14.59 1.84
N VAL A 223 19.79 13.98 3.02
CA VAL A 223 18.63 13.93 3.90
C VAL A 223 18.51 15.25 4.66
N ALA A 224 17.55 16.08 4.30
CA ALA A 224 17.47 17.46 4.78
C ALA A 224 17.01 17.56 6.25
N PHE A 225 15.92 16.86 6.63
CA PHE A 225 15.43 16.92 8.00
C PHE A 225 16.28 16.05 8.93
N PRO A 226 16.81 16.60 10.05
CA PRO A 226 17.56 15.80 11.02
C PRO A 226 16.66 14.88 11.84
N THR A 227 15.38 15.22 11.98
CA THR A 227 14.41 14.49 12.80
C THR A 227 13.06 14.43 12.11
N LEU A 228 12.37 13.27 12.25
CA LEU A 228 10.95 13.10 11.94
C LEU A 228 10.21 12.85 13.27
N ASP A 229 9.12 13.59 13.49
CA ASP A 229 8.20 13.41 14.62
C ASP A 229 6.88 12.87 14.08
N PHE A 230 6.65 11.57 14.25
CA PHE A 230 5.47 10.87 13.78
C PHE A 230 4.45 10.72 14.90
N ARG A 231 3.23 11.17 14.66
CA ARG A 231 2.07 10.97 15.52
C ARG A 231 1.06 10.07 14.82
N PHE A 232 0.41 9.22 15.59
CA PHE A 232 -0.59 8.27 15.10
C PHE A 232 -1.91 8.60 15.81
N ASN A 233 -2.75 9.41 15.15
CA ASN A 233 -4.02 9.86 15.70
C ASN A 233 -5.08 9.87 14.59
N ASP A 234 -6.19 9.16 14.80
CA ASP A 234 -7.32 8.99 13.89
C ASP A 234 -8.51 9.91 14.20
N ASP A 235 -8.43 10.74 15.24
CA ASP A 235 -9.45 11.77 15.54
C ASP A 235 -9.32 12.95 14.55
N ALA A 236 -9.96 12.82 13.38
CA ALA A 236 -9.87 13.76 12.28
C ALA A 236 -10.15 15.24 12.66
N PRO A 237 -11.19 15.57 13.50
CA PRO A 237 -11.40 16.95 13.97
C PRO A 237 -10.23 17.49 14.78
N SER A 238 -9.71 16.70 15.71
CA SER A 238 -8.57 17.07 16.57
C SER A 238 -7.31 17.30 15.75
N VAL A 239 -7.00 16.36 14.83
CA VAL A 239 -5.83 16.42 13.94
C VAL A 239 -5.91 17.62 13.01
N THR A 240 -7.07 17.87 12.39
CA THR A 240 -7.28 19.03 11.51
C THR A 240 -7.09 20.36 12.28
N LYS A 241 -7.57 20.43 13.53
CA LYS A 241 -7.36 21.58 14.40
C LYS A 241 -5.87 21.76 14.72
N ALA A 242 -5.19 20.68 15.13
CA ALA A 242 -3.77 20.71 15.46
C ALA A 242 -2.89 21.15 14.27
N PHE A 243 -3.24 20.77 13.04
CA PHE A 243 -2.59 21.28 11.84
C PHE A 243 -2.76 22.80 11.70
N LYS A 244 -3.99 23.33 11.88
CA LYS A 244 -4.27 24.77 11.84
C LYS A 244 -3.52 25.56 12.90
N ASP A 245 -3.29 24.94 14.06
CA ASP A 245 -2.53 25.52 15.19
C ASP A 245 -1.00 25.40 15.01
N GLY A 246 -0.53 24.83 13.86
CA GLY A 246 0.89 24.67 13.55
C GLY A 246 1.60 23.56 14.31
N SER A 247 0.87 22.58 14.87
CA SER A 247 1.43 21.42 15.56
C SER A 247 1.96 20.36 14.59
N PHE A 248 1.47 20.33 13.35
CA PHE A 248 1.91 19.45 12.28
C PHE A 248 2.34 20.24 11.04
N ASP A 249 3.36 19.76 10.35
CA ASP A 249 3.81 20.25 9.04
C ASP A 249 3.08 19.50 7.90
N TRP A 250 2.69 18.23 8.17
CA TRP A 250 1.97 17.39 7.23
C TRP A 250 1.01 16.45 7.99
N VAL A 251 -0.23 16.35 7.52
CA VAL A 251 -1.20 15.32 7.89
C VAL A 251 -1.39 14.42 6.67
N ALA A 252 -0.93 13.19 6.78
CA ALA A 252 -0.91 12.22 5.67
C ALA A 252 -2.22 11.42 5.57
N ASP A 253 -2.99 11.35 6.65
CA ASP A 253 -4.27 10.65 6.71
C ASP A 253 -5.07 11.09 7.95
N GLY A 254 -6.33 10.65 8.06
CA GLY A 254 -7.19 11.03 9.19
C GLY A 254 -7.67 12.49 9.10
N ILE A 255 -8.09 12.94 7.93
CA ILE A 255 -8.49 14.34 7.68
C ILE A 255 -10.01 14.45 7.67
N ASP A 256 -10.54 15.48 8.37
CA ASP A 256 -11.93 15.89 8.19
C ASP A 256 -12.10 16.62 6.85
N GLY A 257 -12.52 15.89 5.82
CA GLY A 257 -12.71 16.40 4.47
C GLY A 257 -13.71 17.56 4.41
N SER A 258 -14.71 17.59 5.28
CA SER A 258 -15.72 18.65 5.31
C SER A 258 -15.17 19.98 5.84
N ALA A 259 -14.29 19.91 6.85
CA ALA A 259 -13.65 21.07 7.47
C ALA A 259 -12.47 21.63 6.65
N THR A 260 -12.03 20.90 5.61
CA THR A 260 -10.79 21.23 4.85
C THR A 260 -11.06 21.66 3.42
N LEU A 261 -12.25 21.47 2.88
CA LEU A 261 -12.61 21.96 1.54
C LEU A 261 -12.38 23.48 1.43
N GLY A 262 -11.61 23.86 0.40
CA GLY A 262 -11.23 25.27 0.19
C GLY A 262 -10.01 25.74 0.97
N ASN A 263 -9.41 24.91 1.81
CA ASN A 263 -8.15 25.24 2.48
C ASN A 263 -6.99 25.12 1.47
N ARG A 264 -6.13 26.17 1.40
CA ARG A 264 -4.97 26.19 0.50
C ARG A 264 -3.94 25.08 0.76
N TYR A 265 -3.96 24.50 1.95
CA TYR A 265 -3.08 23.42 2.37
C TYR A 265 -3.63 22.04 2.04
N PHE A 266 -4.92 21.97 1.67
CA PHE A 266 -5.57 20.72 1.32
C PHE A 266 -5.16 20.26 -0.07
N SER A 267 -4.70 19.04 -0.18
CA SER A 267 -4.39 18.37 -1.44
C SER A 267 -5.23 17.10 -1.57
N ALA A 268 -6.13 17.09 -2.55
CA ALA A 268 -6.83 15.89 -2.97
C ALA A 268 -6.16 15.38 -4.25
N ASN A 269 -5.65 14.16 -4.24
CA ASN A 269 -4.96 13.58 -5.38
C ASN A 269 -5.72 12.38 -5.90
N ALA A 270 -5.80 12.23 -7.22
CA ALA A 270 -6.21 10.97 -7.82
C ALA A 270 -5.09 9.94 -7.63
N VAL A 271 -5.39 8.83 -6.94
CA VAL A 271 -4.44 7.73 -6.83
C VAL A 271 -4.80 6.59 -7.77
N PHE A 272 -3.84 5.74 -8.06
CA PHE A 272 -4.03 4.52 -8.84
C PHE A 272 -4.67 3.47 -7.95
N GLY A 273 -5.92 3.74 -7.56
CA GLY A 273 -6.66 2.97 -6.55
C GLY A 273 -8.15 2.92 -6.85
N THR A 274 -8.81 1.86 -6.39
CA THR A 274 -10.25 1.64 -6.59
C THR A 274 -10.85 0.93 -5.40
N SER A 275 -12.01 1.45 -4.97
CA SER A 275 -12.86 0.82 -3.97
C SER A 275 -13.99 0.06 -4.67
N PHE A 276 -14.27 -1.16 -4.24
CA PHE A 276 -15.26 -2.02 -4.86
C PHE A 276 -15.85 -3.03 -3.87
N PHE A 277 -17.05 -3.54 -4.16
CA PHE A 277 -17.53 -4.78 -3.56
C PHE A 277 -17.10 -5.96 -4.42
N TYR A 278 -16.86 -7.12 -3.78
CA TYR A 278 -16.52 -8.37 -4.45
C TYR A 278 -17.38 -9.53 -3.97
N PHE A 279 -17.51 -10.57 -4.79
CA PHE A 279 -18.09 -11.84 -4.41
C PHE A 279 -16.99 -12.89 -4.19
N LYS A 280 -17.09 -13.66 -3.09
CA LYS A 280 -16.33 -14.90 -2.95
C LYS A 280 -16.97 -15.98 -3.83
N THR A 281 -16.10 -16.75 -4.51
CA THR A 281 -16.54 -17.78 -5.45
C THR A 281 -16.15 -19.19 -5.00
N ASP A 282 -16.10 -19.41 -3.70
CA ASP A 282 -15.70 -20.67 -3.08
C ASP A 282 -16.83 -21.71 -3.00
N ARG A 283 -18.09 -21.31 -3.22
CA ARG A 283 -19.26 -22.19 -3.08
C ARG A 283 -20.43 -21.78 -3.98
N ALA A 284 -21.24 -22.79 -4.34
CA ALA A 284 -22.51 -22.54 -5.04
C ALA A 284 -23.52 -21.81 -4.13
N PRO A 285 -24.41 -20.95 -4.66
CA PRO A 285 -24.53 -20.61 -6.08
C PRO A 285 -23.60 -19.47 -6.53
N TRP A 286 -22.74 -18.97 -5.63
CA TRP A 286 -21.89 -17.80 -5.86
C TRP A 286 -20.77 -18.07 -6.88
N THR A 287 -20.52 -19.34 -7.23
CA THR A 287 -19.63 -19.73 -8.36
C THR A 287 -20.26 -19.47 -9.72
N ASP A 288 -21.60 -19.33 -9.84
CA ASP A 288 -22.29 -19.08 -11.09
C ASP A 288 -22.28 -17.56 -11.43
N ALA A 289 -21.65 -17.21 -12.53
CA ALA A 289 -21.57 -15.82 -13.00
C ALA A 289 -22.95 -15.19 -13.24
N ARG A 290 -23.95 -15.97 -13.68
CA ARG A 290 -25.30 -15.48 -13.95
C ARG A 290 -25.98 -14.99 -12.67
N VAL A 291 -25.76 -15.70 -11.55
CA VAL A 291 -26.29 -15.28 -10.25
C VAL A 291 -25.66 -13.96 -9.81
N ARG A 292 -24.33 -13.84 -9.88
CA ARG A 292 -23.63 -12.60 -9.50
C ARG A 292 -24.02 -11.43 -10.38
N GLN A 293 -24.05 -11.62 -11.71
CA GLN A 293 -24.49 -10.60 -12.67
C GLN A 293 -25.92 -10.14 -12.38
N ALA A 294 -26.83 -11.07 -12.12
CA ALA A 294 -28.22 -10.74 -11.78
C ALA A 294 -28.31 -9.87 -10.54
N LEU A 295 -27.57 -10.22 -9.47
CA LEU A 295 -27.55 -9.41 -8.24
C LEU A 295 -27.02 -8.01 -8.51
N ILE A 296 -25.99 -7.86 -9.34
CA ILE A 296 -25.44 -6.55 -9.71
C ILE A 296 -26.47 -5.72 -10.50
N LEU A 297 -27.16 -6.35 -11.46
CA LEU A 297 -28.15 -5.69 -12.31
C LEU A 297 -29.42 -5.25 -11.57
N LEU A 298 -29.67 -5.77 -10.36
CA LEU A 298 -30.75 -5.32 -9.47
C LEU A 298 -30.36 -4.12 -8.58
N LEU A 299 -29.09 -3.72 -8.56
CA LEU A 299 -28.62 -2.64 -7.69
C LEU A 299 -28.85 -1.25 -8.33
N PRO A 300 -29.20 -0.22 -7.53
CA PRO A 300 -29.23 1.16 -7.98
C PRO A 300 -27.80 1.72 -8.08
N LEU A 301 -27.04 1.26 -9.08
CA LEU A 301 -25.60 1.49 -9.20
C LEU A 301 -25.23 2.98 -9.29
N GLU A 302 -26.07 3.80 -9.91
CA GLU A 302 -25.88 5.24 -10.00
C GLU A 302 -25.96 5.88 -8.61
N ASP A 303 -26.99 5.54 -7.81
CA ASP A 303 -27.17 6.09 -6.46
C ASP A 303 -26.08 5.62 -5.50
N ILE A 304 -25.64 4.36 -5.62
CA ILE A 304 -24.53 3.82 -4.82
C ILE A 304 -23.21 4.56 -5.11
N ARG A 305 -22.97 4.94 -6.36
CA ARG A 305 -21.74 5.61 -6.82
C ARG A 305 -21.77 7.13 -6.64
N LYS A 306 -22.94 7.75 -6.64
CA LYS A 306 -23.15 9.21 -6.58
C LYS A 306 -22.44 9.95 -5.43
N PRO A 307 -22.31 9.38 -4.20
CA PRO A 307 -21.63 10.07 -3.11
C PRO A 307 -20.11 10.24 -3.31
N TYR A 308 -19.50 9.48 -4.21
CA TYR A 308 -18.06 9.47 -4.39
C TYR A 308 -17.58 10.62 -5.29
N LEU A 309 -16.37 11.11 -5.04
CA LEU A 309 -15.73 12.16 -5.84
C LEU A 309 -15.38 11.70 -7.27
N GLN A 310 -15.02 10.42 -7.41
CA GLN A 310 -14.61 9.83 -8.69
C GLN A 310 -15.35 8.49 -8.91
N PRO A 311 -16.68 8.52 -9.15
CA PRO A 311 -17.45 7.31 -9.36
C PRO A 311 -16.93 6.54 -10.58
N THR A 312 -16.90 5.21 -10.49
CA THR A 312 -16.42 4.36 -11.57
C THR A 312 -17.19 3.06 -11.70
N SER A 313 -17.23 2.52 -12.91
CA SER A 313 -17.73 1.17 -13.20
C SER A 313 -16.62 0.19 -13.60
N VAL A 314 -15.36 0.62 -13.56
CA VAL A 314 -14.18 -0.17 -13.94
C VAL A 314 -13.21 -0.31 -12.77
N LEU A 315 -12.38 -1.36 -12.78
CA LEU A 315 -11.46 -1.66 -11.69
C LEU A 315 -10.20 -0.81 -11.78
N ILE A 316 -9.63 -0.66 -12.98
CA ILE A 316 -8.33 -0.02 -13.17
C ILE A 316 -8.55 1.44 -13.60
N PRO A 317 -7.97 2.41 -12.84
CA PRO A 317 -8.01 3.82 -13.25
C PRO A 317 -7.42 4.02 -14.65
N GLN A 318 -8.07 4.84 -15.45
CA GLN A 318 -7.64 5.12 -16.83
C GLN A 318 -6.29 5.85 -16.85
N PHE A 319 -5.35 5.37 -17.62
CA PHE A 319 -4.05 6.01 -17.88
C PHE A 319 -3.65 5.88 -19.35
N GLN A 320 -2.62 6.61 -19.74
CA GLN A 320 -2.18 6.67 -21.13
C GLN A 320 -1.79 5.29 -21.68
N GLY A 321 -2.41 4.89 -22.79
CA GLY A 321 -2.14 3.62 -23.47
C GLY A 321 -2.98 2.45 -22.99
N TYR A 322 -3.69 2.56 -21.84
CA TYR A 322 -4.60 1.52 -21.40
C TYR A 322 -5.92 1.59 -22.19
N PRO A 323 -6.39 0.49 -22.77
CA PRO A 323 -7.65 0.48 -23.51
C PRO A 323 -8.82 0.85 -22.61
N LYS A 324 -9.85 1.49 -23.20
CA LYS A 324 -11.10 1.74 -22.49
C LYS A 324 -11.80 0.41 -22.20
N VAL A 325 -12.10 0.18 -20.94
CA VAL A 325 -12.91 -0.94 -20.46
C VAL A 325 -14.30 -0.43 -20.06
N GLU A 326 -15.31 -1.26 -20.21
CA GLU A 326 -16.69 -0.91 -19.86
C GLU A 326 -17.21 -1.87 -18.79
N GLY A 327 -17.72 -1.31 -17.69
CA GLY A 327 -18.39 -2.04 -16.62
C GLY A 327 -19.90 -1.85 -16.64
N ILE A 328 -20.61 -2.53 -15.74
CA ILE A 328 -22.05 -2.37 -15.56
C ILE A 328 -22.32 -0.99 -14.93
N THR A 329 -23.08 -0.15 -15.62
CA THR A 329 -23.37 1.23 -15.19
C THR A 329 -24.78 1.44 -14.68
N ALA A 330 -25.75 0.65 -15.17
CA ALA A 330 -27.17 0.79 -14.86
C ALA A 330 -27.78 -0.56 -14.47
N ALA A 331 -28.87 -0.48 -13.72
CA ALA A 331 -29.71 -1.62 -13.44
C ALA A 331 -30.43 -2.12 -14.72
N ASP A 332 -30.69 -3.43 -14.78
CA ASP A 332 -31.48 -4.07 -15.83
C ASP A 332 -32.24 -5.25 -15.21
N HIS A 333 -33.42 -4.94 -14.77
CA HIS A 333 -34.27 -5.83 -13.97
C HIS A 333 -34.70 -7.07 -14.73
N ASP A 334 -35.14 -6.88 -15.98
CA ASP A 334 -35.64 -7.99 -16.81
C ASP A 334 -34.51 -8.98 -17.11
N LYS A 335 -33.34 -8.47 -17.44
CA LYS A 335 -32.14 -9.28 -17.64
C LYS A 335 -31.71 -9.99 -16.37
N ALA A 336 -31.79 -9.34 -15.22
CA ALA A 336 -31.45 -9.96 -13.93
C ALA A 336 -32.36 -11.16 -13.62
N LEU A 337 -33.68 -11.00 -13.79
CA LEU A 337 -34.64 -12.09 -13.57
C LEU A 337 -34.46 -13.24 -14.57
N ALA A 338 -34.15 -12.92 -15.83
CA ALA A 338 -33.82 -13.94 -16.83
C ALA A 338 -32.58 -14.74 -16.44
N LEU A 339 -31.48 -14.08 -16.02
CA LEU A 339 -30.26 -14.72 -15.57
C LEU A 339 -30.48 -15.62 -14.34
N LEU A 340 -31.29 -15.17 -13.38
CA LEU A 340 -31.65 -15.99 -12.22
C LEU A 340 -32.44 -17.24 -12.64
N ALA A 341 -33.39 -17.09 -13.56
CA ALA A 341 -34.16 -18.23 -14.05
C ALA A 341 -33.27 -19.24 -14.80
N GLU A 342 -32.37 -18.77 -15.67
CA GLU A 342 -31.36 -19.60 -16.36
C GLU A 342 -30.39 -20.32 -15.41
N ALA A 343 -30.09 -19.67 -14.28
CA ALA A 343 -29.23 -20.25 -13.22
C ALA A 343 -29.99 -21.24 -12.30
N GLY A 344 -31.31 -21.42 -12.50
CA GLY A 344 -32.11 -22.32 -11.70
C GLY A 344 -32.78 -21.68 -10.48
N PHE A 345 -32.77 -20.35 -10.37
CA PHE A 345 -33.34 -19.57 -9.27
C PHE A 345 -34.40 -18.57 -9.77
N PRO A 346 -35.49 -19.03 -10.42
CA PRO A 346 -36.49 -18.14 -10.98
C PRO A 346 -37.09 -17.23 -9.89
N GLY A 347 -37.00 -15.91 -10.11
CA GLY A 347 -37.41 -14.89 -9.14
C GLY A 347 -36.67 -14.96 -7.81
N GLY A 348 -35.43 -15.51 -7.79
CA GLY A 348 -34.58 -15.65 -6.59
C GLY A 348 -34.93 -16.85 -5.69
N LYS A 349 -35.94 -17.64 -6.04
CA LYS A 349 -36.43 -18.77 -5.22
C LYS A 349 -35.33 -19.81 -5.02
N GLY A 350 -34.97 -20.06 -3.75
CA GLY A 350 -33.97 -21.05 -3.36
C GLY A 350 -32.56 -20.49 -3.25
N LEU A 351 -32.34 -19.21 -3.48
CA LEU A 351 -31.05 -18.57 -3.15
C LEU A 351 -30.81 -18.64 -1.63
N PRO A 352 -29.62 -19.05 -1.18
CA PRO A 352 -29.24 -18.98 0.22
C PRO A 352 -29.03 -17.52 0.65
N ALA A 353 -29.07 -17.25 1.97
CA ALA A 353 -28.74 -15.93 2.51
C ALA A 353 -27.33 -15.50 2.10
N LEU A 354 -27.19 -14.23 1.71
CA LEU A 354 -25.92 -13.59 1.39
C LEU A 354 -25.33 -12.95 2.67
N THR A 355 -24.10 -13.29 3.03
CA THR A 355 -23.38 -12.65 4.13
C THR A 355 -22.47 -11.57 3.57
N LEU A 356 -22.76 -10.30 3.91
CA LEU A 356 -21.98 -9.12 3.55
C LEU A 356 -21.05 -8.76 4.71
N ALA A 357 -19.73 -8.92 4.52
CA ALA A 357 -18.71 -8.54 5.48
C ALA A 357 -18.24 -7.10 5.24
N LEU A 358 -18.31 -6.26 6.28
CA LEU A 358 -17.91 -4.86 6.24
C LEU A 358 -17.10 -4.51 7.49
N PRO A 359 -16.18 -3.53 7.42
CA PRO A 359 -15.52 -3.00 8.61
C PRO A 359 -16.54 -2.36 9.56
N ASP A 360 -16.18 -2.30 10.85
CA ASP A 360 -17.01 -1.65 11.88
C ASP A 360 -16.99 -0.12 11.69
N ASP A 361 -17.84 0.34 10.78
CA ASP A 361 -18.07 1.75 10.50
C ASP A 361 -19.59 1.97 10.30
N PRO A 362 -20.23 2.85 11.09
CA PRO A 362 -21.66 3.14 10.99
C PRO A 362 -22.11 3.61 9.59
N SER A 363 -21.23 4.22 8.80
CA SER A 363 -21.54 4.65 7.43
C SER A 363 -21.87 3.47 6.50
N ASN A 364 -21.33 2.28 6.80
CA ASN A 364 -21.57 1.05 6.05
C ASN A 364 -23.04 0.56 6.14
N ASN A 365 -23.83 1.00 7.14
CA ASN A 365 -25.24 0.66 7.24
C ASN A 365 -26.04 1.09 6.01
N THR A 366 -25.64 2.19 5.36
CA THR A 366 -26.26 2.66 4.12
C THR A 366 -26.15 1.61 3.01
N PHE A 367 -25.02 0.98 2.84
CA PHE A 367 -24.85 -0.10 1.86
C PHE A 367 -25.68 -1.32 2.19
N VAL A 368 -25.72 -1.73 3.46
CA VAL A 368 -26.50 -2.88 3.91
C VAL A 368 -27.98 -2.69 3.60
N GLU A 369 -28.53 -1.52 3.92
CA GLU A 369 -29.94 -1.22 3.66
C GLU A 369 -30.24 -1.08 2.16
N THR A 370 -29.34 -0.49 1.37
CA THR A 370 -29.47 -0.41 -0.08
C THR A 370 -29.52 -1.80 -0.71
N PHE A 371 -28.65 -2.71 -0.30
CA PHE A 371 -28.63 -4.08 -0.82
C PHE A 371 -29.86 -4.88 -0.38
N ARG A 372 -30.29 -4.75 0.88
CA ARG A 372 -31.52 -5.36 1.38
C ARG A 372 -32.74 -4.91 0.58
N GLN A 373 -32.84 -3.61 0.30
CA GLN A 373 -33.96 -3.05 -0.45
C GLN A 373 -33.94 -3.52 -1.91
N ALA A 374 -32.79 -3.49 -2.57
CA ALA A 374 -32.64 -3.89 -3.97
C ALA A 374 -32.96 -5.37 -4.21
N TRP A 375 -32.59 -6.25 -3.28
CA TRP A 375 -32.79 -7.70 -3.43
C TRP A 375 -34.04 -8.23 -2.72
N LYS A 376 -34.84 -7.34 -2.11
CA LYS A 376 -36.05 -7.72 -1.39
C LYS A 376 -37.06 -8.41 -2.29
N GLU A 377 -37.24 -7.95 -3.52
CA GLU A 377 -38.23 -8.49 -4.46
C GLU A 377 -37.92 -9.93 -4.90
N ILE A 378 -36.65 -10.32 -4.95
CA ILE A 378 -36.21 -11.70 -5.21
C ILE A 378 -36.11 -12.53 -3.92
N GLY A 379 -36.54 -11.99 -2.77
CA GLY A 379 -36.56 -12.66 -1.49
C GLY A 379 -35.17 -13.02 -0.94
N LEU A 380 -34.09 -12.37 -1.40
CA LEU A 380 -32.75 -12.65 -0.93
C LEU A 380 -32.53 -12.01 0.46
N GLU A 381 -32.22 -12.84 1.45
CA GLU A 381 -31.81 -12.37 2.77
C GLU A 381 -30.36 -11.87 2.77
N VAL A 382 -30.13 -10.63 3.26
CA VAL A 382 -28.78 -10.06 3.42
C VAL A 382 -28.42 -9.98 4.91
N LYS A 383 -27.44 -10.78 5.31
CA LYS A 383 -26.84 -10.78 6.65
C LYS A 383 -25.64 -9.83 6.69
N HIS A 384 -25.62 -8.94 7.67
CA HIS A 384 -24.49 -8.03 7.88
C HIS A 384 -23.51 -8.66 8.88
N LEU A 385 -22.26 -8.89 8.45
CA LEU A 385 -21.14 -9.32 9.27
C LEU A 385 -20.23 -8.11 9.54
N VAL A 386 -20.33 -7.52 10.73
CA VAL A 386 -19.45 -6.45 11.17
C VAL A 386 -18.12 -7.02 11.60
N VAL A 387 -17.02 -6.57 10.99
CA VAL A 387 -15.67 -7.08 11.25
C VAL A 387 -14.91 -6.05 12.09
N GLN A 388 -14.64 -6.42 13.33
CA GLN A 388 -13.89 -5.60 14.29
C GLN A 388 -12.37 -5.63 14.03
N GLY A 389 -11.69 -4.54 14.28
CA GLY A 389 -10.22 -4.40 14.16
C GLY A 389 -9.74 -4.43 12.70
N ASN A 390 -8.55 -5.00 12.46
CA ASN A 390 -8.00 -5.04 11.10
C ASN A 390 -8.86 -5.91 10.18
N TYR A 391 -9.62 -5.25 9.34
CA TYR A 391 -10.58 -5.86 8.41
C TYR A 391 -9.88 -6.70 7.33
N TYR A 392 -8.85 -6.13 6.70
CA TYR A 392 -8.20 -6.74 5.55
C TYR A 392 -7.50 -8.06 5.90
N ASP A 393 -6.86 -8.15 7.06
CA ASP A 393 -6.17 -9.37 7.53
C ASP A 393 -7.09 -10.56 7.70
N LYS A 394 -8.37 -10.29 7.94
CA LYS A 394 -9.38 -11.31 8.23
C LYS A 394 -10.10 -11.83 6.99
N LEU A 395 -10.13 -11.05 5.90
CA LEU A 395 -10.97 -11.35 4.73
C LEU A 395 -10.74 -12.75 4.15
N ALA A 396 -9.49 -13.18 4.06
CA ALA A 396 -9.17 -14.49 3.49
C ALA A 396 -9.78 -15.67 4.28
N THR A 397 -9.94 -15.50 5.60
CA THR A 397 -10.38 -16.58 6.53
C THR A 397 -11.84 -16.46 6.97
N LEU A 398 -12.45 -15.27 6.82
CA LEU A 398 -13.84 -15.05 7.21
C LEU A 398 -14.82 -15.83 6.32
N ASP A 399 -15.84 -16.40 6.97
CA ASP A 399 -16.96 -17.01 6.26
C ASP A 399 -17.96 -15.93 5.85
N HIS A 400 -17.86 -15.48 4.61
CA HIS A 400 -18.74 -14.49 4.01
C HIS A 400 -18.92 -14.74 2.52
N THR A 401 -19.91 -14.09 1.92
CA THR A 401 -20.24 -14.23 0.51
C THR A 401 -19.76 -13.03 -0.30
N MET A 402 -19.90 -11.84 0.27
CA MET A 402 -19.59 -10.57 -0.36
C MET A 402 -18.86 -9.68 0.65
N GLY A 403 -17.90 -8.91 0.20
CA GLY A 403 -17.17 -7.97 1.04
C GLY A 403 -16.85 -6.68 0.30
N TYR A 404 -16.39 -5.69 1.05
CA TYR A 404 -15.84 -4.45 0.52
C TYR A 404 -14.31 -4.55 0.42
N PHE A 405 -13.73 -3.94 -0.58
CA PHE A 405 -12.28 -3.85 -0.73
C PHE A 405 -11.89 -2.49 -1.30
N SER A 406 -10.79 -1.94 -0.81
CA SER A 406 -10.15 -0.76 -1.38
C SER A 406 -8.69 -1.09 -1.64
N TRP A 407 -8.24 -0.87 -2.85
CA TRP A 407 -6.89 -1.18 -3.27
C TRP A 407 -6.24 0.04 -3.92
N ILE A 408 -5.08 0.43 -3.44
CA ILE A 408 -4.16 1.33 -4.11
C ILE A 408 -3.05 0.46 -4.67
N GLY A 409 -2.73 0.64 -5.95
CA GLY A 409 -1.70 -0.18 -6.60
C GLY A 409 -0.33 -0.01 -5.93
N ASP A 410 0.41 -1.10 -5.83
CA ASP A 410 1.78 -1.08 -5.28
C ASP A 410 2.79 -0.50 -6.28
N PHE A 411 2.43 -0.46 -7.55
CA PHE A 411 3.23 0.07 -8.66
C PHE A 411 2.33 0.47 -9.83
N LEU A 412 2.82 1.35 -10.71
CA LEU A 412 2.05 1.86 -11.85
C LEU A 412 1.99 0.85 -13.00
N ASP A 413 1.22 -0.22 -12.81
CA ASP A 413 0.95 -1.22 -13.84
C ASP A 413 -0.39 -1.92 -13.55
N PRO A 414 -1.24 -2.24 -14.55
CA PRO A 414 -2.51 -2.92 -14.35
C PRO A 414 -2.41 -4.23 -13.58
N VAL A 415 -1.29 -4.91 -13.65
CA VAL A 415 -1.06 -6.19 -12.95
C VAL A 415 -1.26 -6.05 -11.45
N THR A 416 -1.00 -4.87 -10.84
CA THR A 416 -1.21 -4.67 -9.40
C THR A 416 -2.66 -4.89 -8.95
N PHE A 417 -3.63 -4.66 -9.83
CA PHE A 417 -5.06 -4.96 -9.59
C PHE A 417 -5.41 -6.40 -9.97
N LEU A 418 -4.86 -6.85 -11.08
CA LEU A 418 -5.25 -8.14 -11.66
C LEU A 418 -4.68 -9.32 -10.88
N VAL A 419 -3.52 -9.17 -10.25
CA VAL A 419 -2.90 -10.20 -9.40
C VAL A 419 -3.72 -10.53 -8.15
N LEU A 420 -4.60 -9.62 -7.71
CA LEU A 420 -5.56 -9.86 -6.63
C LEU A 420 -6.52 -11.01 -6.94
N TRP A 421 -6.75 -11.29 -8.22
CA TRP A 421 -7.69 -12.29 -8.71
C TRP A 421 -6.98 -13.54 -9.27
N LYS A 422 -5.65 -13.52 -9.38
CA LYS A 422 -4.86 -14.65 -9.89
C LYS A 422 -4.99 -15.86 -8.95
N GLY A 423 -5.22 -17.02 -9.54
CA GLY A 423 -5.24 -18.29 -8.82
C GLY A 423 -3.93 -18.52 -8.05
N GLY A 424 -4.02 -18.86 -6.75
CA GLY A 424 -2.87 -19.08 -5.89
C GLY A 424 -2.06 -17.83 -5.52
N SER A 425 -2.47 -16.62 -5.88
CA SER A 425 -1.84 -15.38 -5.40
C SER A 425 -2.02 -15.22 -3.88
N SER A 426 -0.98 -14.80 -3.16
CA SER A 426 -1.06 -14.47 -1.74
C SER A 426 -1.96 -13.26 -1.45
N LEU A 427 -2.23 -12.43 -2.46
CA LEU A 427 -3.12 -11.27 -2.40
C LEU A 427 -4.59 -11.62 -2.68
N ASN A 428 -4.89 -12.87 -3.10
CA ASN A 428 -6.25 -13.26 -3.46
C ASN A 428 -7.08 -13.61 -2.23
N SER A 429 -7.77 -12.61 -1.68
CA SER A 429 -8.72 -12.77 -0.58
C SER A 429 -10.14 -13.16 -1.05
N PHE A 430 -10.36 -13.31 -2.36
CA PHE A 430 -11.68 -13.48 -2.97
C PHE A 430 -12.04 -14.93 -3.26
N SER A 431 -11.11 -15.85 -3.01
CA SER A 431 -11.24 -17.29 -3.31
C SER A 431 -11.56 -17.58 -4.78
N PHE A 432 -11.15 -16.66 -5.67
CA PHE A 432 -11.30 -16.83 -7.11
C PHE A 432 -10.15 -17.67 -7.66
N ASN A 433 -10.48 -18.66 -8.48
CA ASN A 433 -9.49 -19.54 -9.11
C ASN A 433 -10.03 -19.99 -10.46
N ASP A 434 -9.57 -19.37 -11.53
CA ASP A 434 -10.01 -19.66 -12.89
C ASP A 434 -8.82 -19.67 -13.86
N PRO A 435 -8.44 -20.85 -14.40
CA PRO A 435 -7.33 -20.96 -15.34
C PRO A 435 -7.51 -20.13 -16.62
N ALA A 436 -8.76 -19.86 -17.03
CA ALA A 436 -9.01 -19.01 -18.21
C ALA A 436 -8.65 -17.54 -17.93
N TYR A 437 -8.88 -17.08 -16.71
CA TYR A 437 -8.43 -15.76 -16.27
C TYR A 437 -6.89 -15.72 -16.15
N ASP A 438 -6.29 -16.70 -15.50
CA ASP A 438 -4.84 -16.76 -15.30
C ASP A 438 -4.07 -16.78 -16.62
N ALA A 439 -4.67 -17.36 -17.66
CA ALA A 439 -4.10 -17.39 -19.01
C ALA A 439 -3.87 -15.98 -19.59
N PHE A 440 -4.74 -15.00 -19.29
CA PHE A 440 -4.51 -13.61 -19.73
C PHE A 440 -3.23 -13.03 -19.12
N LEU A 441 -3.00 -13.26 -17.82
CA LEU A 441 -1.82 -12.74 -17.12
C LEU A 441 -0.53 -13.40 -17.67
N THR A 442 -0.57 -14.71 -17.88
CA THR A 442 0.53 -15.47 -18.46
C THR A 442 0.83 -15.01 -19.90
N GLN A 443 -0.20 -14.81 -20.72
CA GLN A 443 -0.04 -14.32 -22.09
C GLN A 443 0.56 -12.91 -22.10
N ALA A 444 0.08 -12.01 -21.24
CA ALA A 444 0.53 -10.63 -21.15
C ALA A 444 2.03 -10.54 -20.81
N ALA A 445 2.56 -11.44 -19.98
CA ALA A 445 3.97 -11.45 -19.57
C ALA A 445 4.95 -11.57 -20.75
N GLY A 446 4.58 -12.30 -21.82
CA GLY A 446 5.40 -12.50 -23.01
C GLY A 446 5.26 -11.45 -24.10
N GLN A 447 4.33 -10.49 -23.96
CA GLN A 447 3.94 -9.58 -25.04
C GLN A 447 4.72 -8.26 -25.02
N LYS A 448 4.73 -7.57 -26.18
CA LYS A 448 5.19 -6.18 -26.29
C LYS A 448 4.25 -5.23 -25.53
N PRO A 449 4.71 -4.05 -25.07
CA PRO A 449 3.95 -3.17 -24.18
C PRO A 449 2.51 -2.87 -24.63
N GLU A 450 2.28 -2.52 -25.90
CA GLU A 450 0.93 -2.19 -26.38
C GLU A 450 -0.01 -3.40 -26.42
N GLU A 451 0.48 -4.56 -26.86
CA GLU A 451 -0.29 -5.81 -26.89
C GLU A 451 -0.58 -6.30 -25.48
N ARG A 452 0.41 -6.17 -24.59
CA ARG A 452 0.29 -6.50 -23.19
C ARG A 452 -0.85 -5.73 -22.52
N LEU A 453 -0.92 -4.41 -22.71
CA LEU A 453 -2.00 -3.59 -22.14
C LEU A 453 -3.38 -4.00 -22.66
N LYS A 454 -3.50 -4.40 -23.93
CA LYS A 454 -4.74 -4.92 -24.50
C LYS A 454 -5.17 -6.23 -23.83
N THR A 455 -4.22 -7.15 -23.62
CA THR A 455 -4.49 -8.42 -22.95
C THR A 455 -4.86 -8.23 -21.48
N LEU A 456 -4.22 -7.29 -20.77
CA LEU A 456 -4.58 -6.95 -19.40
C LEU A 456 -5.97 -6.30 -19.31
N ALA A 457 -6.35 -5.47 -20.29
CA ALA A 457 -7.72 -4.92 -20.36
C ALA A 457 -8.78 -6.01 -20.65
N GLN A 458 -8.42 -7.07 -21.38
CA GLN A 458 -9.29 -8.24 -21.54
C GLN A 458 -9.45 -9.00 -20.22
N ALA A 459 -8.39 -9.12 -19.41
CA ALA A 459 -8.48 -9.71 -18.08
C ALA A 459 -9.41 -8.89 -17.16
N GLU A 460 -9.30 -7.57 -17.15
CA GLU A 460 -10.23 -6.69 -16.42
C GLU A 460 -11.68 -6.87 -16.90
N THR A 461 -11.88 -6.86 -18.22
CA THR A 461 -13.18 -7.09 -18.83
C THR A 461 -13.78 -8.42 -18.41
N TYR A 462 -12.95 -9.47 -18.33
CA TYR A 462 -13.36 -10.79 -17.87
C TYR A 462 -13.90 -10.75 -16.43
N LEU A 463 -13.21 -10.09 -15.50
CA LEU A 463 -13.66 -9.94 -14.11
C LEU A 463 -15.02 -9.22 -14.02
N LEU A 464 -15.17 -8.12 -14.74
CA LEU A 464 -16.38 -7.30 -14.74
C LEU A 464 -17.56 -8.04 -15.38
N GLN A 465 -17.34 -8.69 -16.53
CA GLN A 465 -18.37 -9.44 -17.24
C GLN A 465 -18.82 -10.70 -16.49
N ASN A 466 -17.97 -11.29 -15.67
CA ASN A 466 -18.33 -12.42 -14.81
C ASN A 466 -18.94 -11.99 -13.46
N GLY A 467 -19.18 -10.69 -13.27
CA GLY A 467 -19.83 -10.16 -12.05
C GLY A 467 -19.03 -10.44 -10.78
N LEU A 468 -17.71 -10.49 -10.85
CA LEU A 468 -16.86 -10.80 -9.69
C LEU A 468 -16.75 -9.63 -8.72
N LEU A 469 -16.89 -8.41 -9.24
CA LEU A 469 -16.79 -7.18 -8.46
C LEU A 469 -17.76 -6.09 -8.94
N ILE A 470 -18.00 -5.15 -8.04
CA ILE A 470 -18.81 -3.94 -8.28
C ILE A 470 -17.92 -2.74 -7.97
N PRO A 471 -17.23 -2.16 -8.95
CA PRO A 471 -16.45 -0.94 -8.73
C PRO A 471 -17.36 0.22 -8.30
N LEU A 472 -16.88 0.99 -7.33
CA LEU A 472 -17.61 2.13 -6.75
C LEU A 472 -17.00 3.46 -7.14
N SER A 473 -15.72 3.61 -6.81
CA SER A 473 -14.97 4.85 -6.98
C SER A 473 -13.50 4.58 -7.19
N HIS A 474 -12.85 5.37 -8.03
CA HIS A 474 -11.40 5.53 -7.92
C HIS A 474 -11.09 6.30 -6.65
N THR A 475 -10.12 5.80 -5.89
CA THR A 475 -9.82 6.32 -4.54
C THR A 475 -9.04 7.63 -4.65
N PRO A 476 -9.49 8.72 -4.04
CA PRO A 476 -8.65 9.89 -3.84
C PRO A 476 -7.78 9.71 -2.59
N SER A 477 -6.59 10.29 -2.55
CA SER A 477 -5.88 10.56 -1.31
C SER A 477 -6.09 12.00 -0.86
N PHE A 478 -6.08 12.20 0.45
CA PHE A 478 -6.24 13.50 1.07
C PHE A 478 -5.06 13.80 1.97
N ASN A 479 -4.47 14.97 1.78
CA ASN A 479 -3.32 15.43 2.55
C ASN A 479 -3.52 16.88 2.98
N LEU A 480 -3.10 17.23 4.20
CA LEU A 480 -2.91 18.62 4.63
C LEU A 480 -1.41 18.89 4.74
N ILE A 481 -0.88 19.77 3.89
CA ILE A 481 0.55 20.08 3.86
C ILE A 481 0.79 21.51 3.39
N ASP A 482 1.69 22.21 4.08
CA ASP A 482 2.16 23.52 3.61
C ASP A 482 3.25 23.35 2.55
N ARG A 483 2.84 23.29 1.29
CA ARG A 483 3.75 23.19 0.15
C ARG A 483 4.52 24.48 -0.15
N ASP A 484 4.21 25.58 0.51
CA ASP A 484 5.04 26.79 0.46
C ASP A 484 6.25 26.66 1.38
N GLU A 485 6.14 25.91 2.48
CA GLU A 485 7.23 25.65 3.42
C GLU A 485 7.95 24.32 3.18
N ILE A 486 7.22 23.26 2.80
CA ILE A 486 7.79 21.94 2.56
C ILE A 486 8.00 21.71 1.06
N GLY A 487 9.24 21.43 0.69
CA GLY A 487 9.63 21.04 -0.68
C GLY A 487 9.85 19.54 -0.79
N GLY A 488 9.89 19.04 -2.05
CA GLY A 488 10.10 17.62 -2.32
C GLY A 488 8.86 16.74 -2.21
N TRP A 489 7.74 17.28 -1.71
CA TRP A 489 6.45 16.62 -1.69
C TRP A 489 5.71 16.88 -3.00
N TYR A 490 5.30 15.84 -3.69
CA TYR A 490 4.58 15.89 -4.97
C TYR A 490 3.36 14.98 -4.90
N ALA A 491 2.20 15.47 -5.35
CA ALA A 491 1.06 14.60 -5.59
C ALA A 491 1.43 13.53 -6.63
N ASN A 492 1.21 12.27 -6.30
CA ASN A 492 1.49 11.16 -7.21
C ASN A 492 0.46 10.04 -7.08
N ALA A 493 0.46 9.13 -8.04
CA ALA A 493 -0.58 8.12 -8.17
C ALA A 493 -0.55 7.00 -7.10
N LEU A 494 0.50 6.89 -6.30
CA LEU A 494 0.59 5.93 -5.19
C LEU A 494 0.48 6.59 -3.82
N ASP A 495 0.43 7.92 -3.77
CA ASP A 495 0.49 8.73 -2.54
C ASP A 495 1.71 8.41 -1.65
N ILE A 496 2.82 8.04 -2.28
CA ILE A 496 4.09 7.73 -1.62
C ILE A 496 5.02 8.93 -1.71
N HIS A 497 5.45 9.43 -0.55
CA HIS A 497 6.29 10.64 -0.45
C HIS A 497 7.55 10.34 0.35
N PRO A 498 8.63 9.85 -0.30
CA PRO A 498 9.84 9.43 0.39
C PRO A 498 10.45 10.56 1.24
N PHE A 499 10.56 10.36 2.54
CA PHE A 499 11.01 11.37 3.50
C PHE A 499 12.42 11.91 3.21
N LYS A 500 13.29 11.11 2.59
CA LYS A 500 14.62 11.57 2.19
C LYS A 500 14.62 12.74 1.21
N ASN A 501 13.52 12.89 0.46
CA ASN A 501 13.39 13.94 -0.56
C ASN A 501 12.73 15.21 -0.01
N LEU A 502 12.18 15.17 1.20
CA LEU A 502 11.49 16.30 1.79
C LEU A 502 12.49 17.27 2.43
N TYR A 503 12.24 18.56 2.26
CA TYR A 503 13.09 19.60 2.83
C TYR A 503 12.28 20.85 3.16
N ARG A 504 12.76 21.67 4.11
CA ARG A 504 12.16 22.96 4.41
C ARG A 504 12.67 23.99 3.40
N LYS A 505 11.76 24.64 2.71
CA LYS A 505 12.11 25.74 1.77
C LYS A 505 12.63 26.94 2.54
N ALA A 506 13.58 27.67 1.95
CA ALA A 506 13.99 28.94 2.51
C ALA A 506 12.79 29.91 2.58
N PRO A 507 12.65 30.71 3.66
CA PRO A 507 11.62 31.72 3.75
C PRO A 507 11.67 32.60 2.49
N ARG A 508 10.53 32.78 1.83
CA ARG A 508 10.46 33.73 0.71
C ARG A 508 10.74 35.13 1.30
N PRO A 509 11.69 35.89 0.75
CA PRO A 509 11.85 37.27 1.19
C PRO A 509 10.50 37.96 0.97
N MET A 510 9.94 38.58 2.03
CA MET A 510 8.74 39.41 1.88
C MET A 510 9.05 40.43 0.79
N LYS A 511 8.36 40.34 -0.35
CA LYS A 511 8.35 41.43 -1.32
C LYS A 511 7.78 42.59 -0.54
N ASN A 512 8.59 43.62 -0.30
CA ASN A 512 8.11 44.93 0.14
C ASN A 512 7.03 45.33 -0.86
N LEU A 513 5.78 45.15 -0.49
CA LEU A 513 4.69 45.80 -1.19
C LEU A 513 4.95 47.30 -1.00
N ALA A 514 5.44 47.95 -2.05
CA ALA A 514 5.52 49.40 -2.08
C ALA A 514 4.12 49.90 -1.69
N ARG A 515 3.99 50.60 -0.56
CA ARG A 515 2.79 51.34 -0.25
C ARG A 515 2.56 52.29 -1.42
N PHE A 516 1.54 51.99 -2.21
CA PHE A 516 0.97 53.02 -3.09
C PHE A 516 0.21 53.95 -2.17
N ASP A 517 0.85 55.06 -1.80
CA ASP A 517 0.17 56.22 -1.24
C ASP A 517 -0.72 56.77 -2.37
N LEU A 518 -2.02 56.47 -2.27
CA LEU A 518 -3.04 57.15 -3.06
C LEU A 518 -3.23 58.54 -2.47
N ASN A 519 -2.56 59.55 -3.06
CA ASN A 519 -2.91 60.95 -2.91
C ASN A 519 -4.16 61.27 -3.72
#